data_2a57c5f0ca473dd2742fd4014723c6fd
#
_entry.id   2a57c5f0ca473dd2742fd4014723c6fd
#
_cell.length_a   1.000
_cell.length_b   1.000
_cell.length_c   1.000
_cell.angle_alpha   90.00
_cell.angle_beta   90.00
_cell.angle_gamma   90.00
#
_symmetry.space_group_name_H-M   'P 1'
#
loop_
_entity.id
_entity.type
_entity.pdbx_description
1 polymer ?
#
loop_
_entity_poly.entity_id
_entity_poly.type
_entity_poly.pdbx_seq_one_letter_code
_entity_poly.pdbx_strand_id
1 'polypeptide(L)'
;MADLSVKVCGVDFKNPIIPASGVFGYGREYEELFPLNKLGGIATKGTTLHFRTGNLAPRIAETPSGMLNSVGLQNPGIDHFIETELPYLLTKDLVVLANIAGSTPEECAQVAEKLEATDVHMIELNISCPNVKQGGAAFGTSCDMAAEVTRQVRKVTSKPLVVKLSPNVTSIAEIAKSVEAAGADAVSLINTLLGMRIDINTGRPILRNNVGGMSGPAVFPIAVRMVWQVANAVDIPVIGMGGVSSGRDAIELMMAGASAVQVGAAIFTDPYAPVRIVDEMNEWLDSKGIASVKDIIGTVKPW
;
A
#
# COMPACT_ATOMS: atom_id res chain seq x y z
N MET A 1 18.59 12.96 -17.52
CA MET A 1 17.73 12.21 -16.54
C MET A 1 16.35 12.07 -17.14
N ALA A 2 15.78 10.89 -17.08
CA ALA A 2 14.42 10.63 -17.55
C ALA A 2 13.37 11.36 -16.71
N ASP A 3 12.18 11.61 -17.29
CA ASP A 3 11.02 12.09 -16.55
C ASP A 3 10.41 10.95 -15.74
N LEU A 4 10.50 11.02 -14.40
CA LEU A 4 9.87 10.07 -13.47
C LEU A 4 8.46 10.47 -13.05
N SER A 5 7.94 11.63 -13.49
CA SER A 5 6.61 12.08 -13.08
C SER A 5 5.52 11.14 -13.58
N VAL A 6 4.55 10.86 -12.73
CA VAL A 6 3.35 10.07 -13.06
C VAL A 6 2.09 10.77 -12.56
N LYS A 7 0.95 10.43 -13.14
CA LYS A 7 -0.36 10.91 -12.69
C LYS A 7 -1.24 9.74 -12.30
N VAL A 8 -1.80 9.76 -11.08
CA VAL A 8 -2.72 8.74 -10.57
C VAL A 8 -4.00 9.45 -10.11
N CYS A 9 -5.14 9.08 -10.66
CA CYS A 9 -6.46 9.69 -10.34
C CYS A 9 -6.47 11.23 -10.41
N GLY A 10 -5.77 11.81 -11.40
CA GLY A 10 -5.67 13.27 -11.55
C GLY A 10 -4.63 13.95 -10.65
N VAL A 11 -4.03 13.25 -9.69
CA VAL A 11 -2.98 13.75 -8.79
C VAL A 11 -1.61 13.53 -9.41
N ASP A 12 -0.79 14.58 -9.44
CA ASP A 12 0.56 14.56 -10.00
C ASP A 12 1.60 14.13 -8.94
N PHE A 13 2.39 13.12 -9.27
CA PHE A 13 3.52 12.62 -8.47
C PHE A 13 4.82 12.96 -9.20
N LYS A 14 5.80 13.54 -8.53
CA LYS A 14 7.12 13.88 -9.12
C LYS A 14 7.96 12.64 -9.50
N ASN A 15 7.71 11.51 -8.84
CA ASN A 15 8.21 10.17 -9.17
C ASN A 15 7.23 9.12 -8.64
N PRO A 16 7.29 7.87 -9.12
CA PRO A 16 6.28 6.85 -8.79
C PRO A 16 6.48 6.18 -7.43
N ILE A 17 7.50 6.54 -6.64
CA ILE A 17 7.87 5.81 -5.43
C ILE A 17 7.20 6.38 -4.18
N ILE A 18 6.53 5.49 -3.45
CA ILE A 18 5.71 5.77 -2.28
C ILE A 18 6.09 4.77 -1.17
N PRO A 19 6.57 5.18 0.01
CA PRO A 19 6.63 4.28 1.16
C PRO A 19 5.24 3.72 1.50
N ALA A 20 5.17 2.39 1.69
CA ALA A 20 3.92 1.70 1.95
C ALA A 20 3.40 1.97 3.37
N SER A 21 2.09 1.94 3.52
CA SER A 21 1.45 2.04 4.83
C SER A 21 1.94 0.96 5.81
N GLY A 22 2.19 1.38 7.04
CA GLY A 22 2.56 0.49 8.14
C GLY A 22 4.05 0.29 8.36
N VAL A 23 4.91 0.76 7.45
CA VAL A 23 6.38 0.64 7.57
C VAL A 23 7.09 1.98 7.75
N PHE A 24 6.44 3.07 7.36
CA PHE A 24 7.04 4.41 7.32
C PHE A 24 6.41 5.39 8.33
N GLY A 25 5.42 4.94 9.10
CA GLY A 25 4.70 5.79 10.05
C GLY A 25 4.06 6.99 9.37
N TYR A 26 4.50 8.19 9.79
CA TYR A 26 4.16 9.48 9.19
C TYR A 26 5.41 10.19 8.65
N GLY A 27 6.53 9.47 8.50
CA GLY A 27 7.75 9.95 7.90
C GLY A 27 8.68 10.76 8.81
N ARG A 28 8.28 11.11 10.04
CA ARG A 28 9.07 11.96 10.95
C ARG A 28 10.45 11.36 11.25
N GLU A 29 10.49 10.07 11.58
CA GLU A 29 11.72 9.36 11.90
C GLU A 29 12.65 9.24 10.67
N TYR A 30 12.06 9.14 9.49
CA TYR A 30 12.81 9.03 8.23
C TYR A 30 13.29 10.37 7.71
N GLU A 31 12.63 11.49 8.07
CA GLU A 31 13.12 12.83 7.72
C GLU A 31 14.48 13.15 8.36
N GLU A 32 14.82 12.50 9.47
CA GLU A 32 16.16 12.59 10.07
C GLU A 32 17.26 11.97 9.20
N LEU A 33 16.89 11.03 8.30
CA LEU A 33 17.81 10.32 7.41
C LEU A 33 17.91 10.97 6.03
N PHE A 34 16.77 11.42 5.48
CA PHE A 34 16.71 12.07 4.16
C PHE A 34 15.49 12.98 4.04
N PRO A 35 15.56 14.03 3.19
CA PRO A 35 14.42 14.90 2.95
C PRO A 35 13.25 14.13 2.29
N LEU A 36 12.05 14.18 2.90
CA LEU A 36 10.87 13.47 2.40
C LEU A 36 10.43 13.92 1.00
N ASN A 37 10.78 15.13 0.59
CA ASN A 37 10.50 15.66 -0.75
C ASN A 37 11.24 14.94 -1.89
N LYS A 38 12.14 13.99 -1.60
CA LYS A 38 12.71 13.09 -2.62
C LYS A 38 11.72 12.01 -3.08
N LEU A 39 10.67 11.77 -2.32
CA LEU A 39 9.63 10.78 -2.61
C LEU A 39 8.49 11.39 -3.43
N GLY A 40 7.83 10.58 -4.24
CA GLY A 40 6.63 11.00 -4.96
C GLY A 40 5.43 11.18 -4.03
N GLY A 41 5.30 10.33 -3.04
CA GLY A 41 4.23 10.39 -2.04
C GLY A 41 4.53 9.56 -0.80
N ILE A 42 3.58 9.50 0.10
CA ILE A 42 3.58 8.64 1.30
C ILE A 42 2.20 8.00 1.48
N ALA A 43 2.13 6.68 1.66
CA ALA A 43 0.95 6.02 2.21
C ALA A 43 1.10 5.98 3.75
N THR A 44 0.28 6.74 4.45
CA THR A 44 0.41 6.93 5.90
C THR A 44 0.12 5.66 6.69
N LYS A 45 0.47 5.65 7.96
CA LYS A 45 0.04 4.59 8.88
C LYS A 45 -1.46 4.40 8.81
N GLY A 46 -1.92 3.14 8.65
CA GLY A 46 -3.33 2.82 8.60
C GLY A 46 -4.07 3.31 9.85
N THR A 47 -5.01 4.23 9.64
CA THR A 47 -5.71 4.97 10.69
C THR A 47 -7.15 4.48 10.80
N THR A 48 -7.63 4.31 12.03
CA THR A 48 -9.01 3.90 12.36
C THR A 48 -9.75 5.02 13.05
N LEU A 49 -11.07 4.89 13.19
CA LEU A 49 -11.90 5.91 13.83
C LEU A 49 -11.38 6.26 15.24
N HIS A 50 -11.03 5.23 16.01
CA HIS A 50 -10.52 5.35 17.37
C HIS A 50 -9.09 4.81 17.48
N PHE A 51 -8.39 5.23 18.54
CA PHE A 51 -7.09 4.69 18.93
C PHE A 51 -7.11 3.15 19.03
N ARG A 52 -6.04 2.51 18.53
CA ARG A 52 -5.80 1.07 18.67
C ARG A 52 -4.41 0.77 19.20
N THR A 53 -4.32 -0.05 20.23
CA THR A 53 -3.05 -0.51 20.81
C THR A 53 -2.35 -1.56 19.94
N GLY A 54 -3.07 -2.16 18.98
CA GLY A 54 -2.58 -3.30 18.21
C GLY A 54 -2.58 -4.61 19.00
N ASN A 55 -1.98 -5.63 18.42
CA ASN A 55 -1.90 -6.96 19.00
C ASN A 55 -0.74 -7.07 20.00
N LEU A 56 -0.83 -8.06 20.91
CA LEU A 56 0.22 -8.38 21.86
C LEU A 56 1.47 -8.95 21.17
N ALA A 57 2.64 -8.69 21.72
CA ALA A 57 3.91 -9.27 21.28
C ALA A 57 4.03 -10.76 21.69
N PRO A 58 4.83 -11.56 20.95
CA PRO A 58 5.58 -11.24 19.75
C PRO A 58 4.65 -11.08 18.52
N ARG A 59 4.82 -10.00 17.78
CA ARG A 59 3.94 -9.64 16.64
C ARG A 59 4.67 -9.37 15.32
N ILE A 60 5.99 -9.56 15.33
CA ILE A 60 6.86 -9.58 14.14
C ILE A 60 7.85 -10.74 14.26
N ALA A 61 8.24 -11.31 13.12
CA ALA A 61 9.25 -12.36 13.05
C ALA A 61 9.93 -12.35 11.68
N GLU A 62 11.23 -12.60 11.66
CA GLU A 62 11.99 -12.74 10.41
C GLU A 62 11.71 -14.09 9.75
N THR A 63 11.85 -14.12 8.43
CA THR A 63 11.88 -15.32 7.60
C THR A 63 13.10 -15.28 6.69
N PRO A 64 13.52 -16.40 6.05
CA PRO A 64 14.73 -16.41 5.19
C PRO A 64 14.74 -15.35 4.07
N SER A 65 13.58 -14.96 3.56
CA SER A 65 13.44 -13.99 2.46
C SER A 65 12.35 -12.95 2.72
N GLY A 66 12.23 -12.50 3.96
CA GLY A 66 11.23 -11.49 4.34
C GLY A 66 10.90 -11.53 5.81
N MET A 67 9.67 -11.17 6.14
CA MET A 67 9.19 -11.11 7.51
C MET A 67 7.71 -11.44 7.64
N LEU A 68 7.31 -11.88 8.83
CA LEU A 68 5.91 -11.99 9.24
C LEU A 68 5.54 -10.87 10.20
N ASN A 69 4.36 -10.31 10.06
CA ASN A 69 3.81 -9.38 11.02
C ASN A 69 2.35 -9.65 11.36
N SER A 70 1.98 -9.33 12.59
CA SER A 70 0.61 -9.28 13.08
C SER A 70 0.41 -8.07 14.00
N VAL A 71 0.80 -6.88 13.53
CA VAL A 71 0.79 -5.63 14.33
C VAL A 71 -0.63 -5.26 14.81
N GLY A 72 -1.67 -5.53 14.02
CA GLY A 72 -3.06 -5.32 14.44
C GLY A 72 -3.52 -3.87 14.37
N LEU A 73 -3.10 -3.13 13.34
CA LEU A 73 -3.52 -1.73 13.11
C LEU A 73 -3.26 -0.80 14.32
N GLN A 74 -2.14 -0.95 15.00
CA GLN A 74 -1.75 0.02 16.03
C GLN A 74 -1.68 1.43 15.41
N ASN A 75 -2.49 2.37 15.92
CA ASN A 75 -2.55 3.73 15.40
C ASN A 75 -3.23 4.67 16.42
N PRO A 76 -2.98 6.00 16.34
CA PRO A 76 -3.50 6.97 17.31
C PRO A 76 -4.98 7.36 17.10
N GLY A 77 -5.62 6.92 16.01
CA GLY A 77 -6.97 7.35 15.64
C GLY A 77 -6.97 8.53 14.68
N ILE A 78 -8.14 8.73 14.01
CA ILE A 78 -8.27 9.71 12.92
C ILE A 78 -8.14 11.16 13.42
N ASP A 79 -8.63 11.47 14.60
CA ASP A 79 -8.60 12.86 15.12
C ASP A 79 -7.14 13.28 15.36
N HIS A 80 -6.33 12.44 15.99
CA HIS A 80 -4.90 12.71 16.15
C HIS A 80 -4.18 12.84 14.79
N PHE A 81 -4.51 12.00 13.82
CA PHE A 81 -3.92 12.11 12.48
C PHE A 81 -4.23 13.48 11.85
N ILE A 82 -5.48 13.92 11.89
CA ILE A 82 -5.91 15.21 11.32
C ILE A 82 -5.27 16.40 12.05
N GLU A 83 -5.22 16.33 13.37
CA GLU A 83 -4.75 17.47 14.21
C GLU A 83 -3.22 17.58 14.27
N THR A 84 -2.49 16.45 14.17
CA THR A 84 -1.05 16.41 14.46
C THR A 84 -0.22 16.00 13.25
N GLU A 85 -0.58 14.92 12.56
CA GLU A 85 0.30 14.34 11.55
C GLU A 85 0.05 14.91 10.16
N LEU A 86 -1.19 15.11 9.78
CA LEU A 86 -1.55 15.65 8.48
C LEU A 86 -1.00 17.08 8.26
N PRO A 87 -1.11 18.04 9.20
CA PRO A 87 -0.53 19.35 9.02
C PRO A 87 0.99 19.31 8.78
N TYR A 88 1.71 18.43 9.49
CA TYR A 88 3.14 18.22 9.26
C TYR A 88 3.40 17.68 7.83
N LEU A 89 2.67 16.66 7.39
CA LEU A 89 2.84 16.08 6.06
C LEU A 89 2.54 17.09 4.93
N LEU A 90 1.53 17.94 5.11
CA LEU A 90 1.17 18.97 4.13
C LEU A 90 2.21 20.09 4.00
N THR A 91 3.16 20.21 4.92
CA THR A 91 4.33 21.09 4.73
C THR A 91 5.38 20.51 3.79
N LYS A 92 5.26 19.24 3.40
CA LYS A 92 6.22 18.54 2.55
C LYS A 92 5.74 18.55 1.10
N ASP A 93 6.68 18.69 0.18
CA ASP A 93 6.40 18.60 -1.25
C ASP A 93 6.33 17.10 -1.66
N LEU A 94 5.23 16.44 -1.32
CA LEU A 94 4.90 15.05 -1.67
C LEU A 94 3.39 14.80 -1.59
N VAL A 95 2.91 13.76 -2.28
CA VAL A 95 1.51 13.37 -2.24
C VAL A 95 1.22 12.56 -0.96
N VAL A 96 0.18 12.94 -0.21
CA VAL A 96 -0.27 12.23 1.00
C VAL A 96 -1.45 11.33 0.64
N LEU A 97 -1.24 10.01 0.73
CA LEU A 97 -2.29 9.00 0.67
C LEU A 97 -2.65 8.61 2.12
N ALA A 98 -3.77 9.10 2.63
CA ALA A 98 -4.22 8.70 3.96
C ALA A 98 -4.75 7.26 3.92
N ASN A 99 -3.98 6.32 4.49
CA ASN A 99 -4.43 4.93 4.60
C ASN A 99 -5.44 4.82 5.75
N ILE A 100 -6.62 4.31 5.45
CA ILE A 100 -7.72 4.16 6.42
C ILE A 100 -8.18 2.71 6.52
N ALA A 101 -8.67 2.33 7.70
CA ALA A 101 -9.26 1.03 7.96
C ALA A 101 -10.36 1.13 9.02
N GLY A 102 -11.27 0.17 9.02
CA GLY A 102 -12.31 0.04 10.03
C GLY A 102 -12.66 -1.41 10.30
N SER A 103 -13.46 -1.66 11.33
CA SER A 103 -14.01 -2.98 11.63
C SER A 103 -15.35 -3.24 10.92
N THR A 104 -16.01 -2.17 10.50
CA THR A 104 -17.26 -2.21 9.72
C THR A 104 -17.17 -1.23 8.54
N PRO A 105 -18.01 -1.39 7.50
CA PRO A 105 -18.10 -0.42 6.40
C PRO A 105 -18.43 0.98 6.89
N GLU A 106 -19.28 1.10 7.91
CA GLU A 106 -19.68 2.37 8.52
C GLU A 106 -18.51 3.08 9.22
N GLU A 107 -17.65 2.34 9.94
CA GLU A 107 -16.42 2.91 10.53
C GLU A 107 -15.49 3.44 9.43
N CYS A 108 -15.33 2.70 8.33
CA CYS A 108 -14.52 3.15 7.19
C CYS A 108 -15.09 4.44 6.58
N ALA A 109 -16.41 4.52 6.42
CA ALA A 109 -17.09 5.71 5.91
C ALA A 109 -16.92 6.91 6.86
N GLN A 110 -17.08 6.72 8.17
CA GLN A 110 -16.88 7.80 9.16
C GLN A 110 -15.45 8.36 9.15
N VAL A 111 -14.44 7.48 8.98
CA VAL A 111 -13.05 7.93 8.84
C VAL A 111 -12.84 8.73 7.56
N ALA A 112 -13.40 8.28 6.44
CA ALA A 112 -13.32 8.97 5.15
C ALA A 112 -14.05 10.32 5.17
N GLU A 113 -15.23 10.40 5.83
CA GLU A 113 -15.99 11.64 6.00
C GLU A 113 -15.18 12.71 6.76
N LYS A 114 -14.47 12.32 7.82
CA LYS A 114 -13.56 13.24 8.53
C LYS A 114 -12.43 13.75 7.64
N LEU A 115 -11.90 12.91 6.74
CA LEU A 115 -10.85 13.31 5.80
C LEU A 115 -11.36 14.17 4.65
N GLU A 116 -12.64 14.09 4.28
CA GLU A 116 -13.22 14.93 3.22
C GLU A 116 -13.04 16.41 3.50
N ALA A 117 -13.14 16.84 4.76
CA ALA A 117 -12.97 18.21 5.20
C ALA A 117 -11.50 18.67 5.28
N THR A 118 -10.52 17.82 4.91
CA THR A 118 -9.08 18.11 5.00
C THR A 118 -8.44 18.28 3.63
N ASP A 119 -7.19 18.76 3.59
CA ASP A 119 -6.41 18.90 2.37
C ASP A 119 -5.59 17.64 2.02
N VAL A 120 -5.94 16.46 2.57
CA VAL A 120 -5.32 15.21 2.15
C VAL A 120 -5.54 14.96 0.65
N HIS A 121 -4.51 14.53 -0.05
CA HIS A 121 -4.56 14.40 -1.51
C HIS A 121 -5.40 13.21 -1.97
N MET A 122 -5.28 12.07 -1.30
CA MET A 122 -5.94 10.81 -1.67
C MET A 122 -6.27 9.99 -0.42
N ILE A 123 -7.26 9.11 -0.51
CA ILE A 123 -7.61 8.13 0.54
C ILE A 123 -7.25 6.73 0.03
N GLU A 124 -6.48 5.96 0.81
CA GLU A 124 -6.23 4.54 0.56
C GLU A 124 -7.05 3.69 1.53
N LEU A 125 -8.16 3.12 1.07
CA LEU A 125 -9.04 2.25 1.85
C LEU A 125 -8.44 0.84 1.95
N ASN A 126 -7.99 0.45 3.12
CA ASN A 126 -7.41 -0.87 3.39
C ASN A 126 -8.50 -1.90 3.74
N ILE A 127 -8.93 -2.68 2.76
CA ILE A 127 -9.92 -3.76 2.95
C ILE A 127 -9.28 -5.13 3.25
N SER A 128 -7.95 -5.20 3.41
CA SER A 128 -7.18 -6.43 3.36
C SER A 128 -6.40 -6.76 4.63
N CYS A 129 -6.71 -6.13 5.79
CA CYS A 129 -5.95 -6.37 7.01
C CYS A 129 -6.27 -7.77 7.62
N PRO A 130 -5.35 -8.76 7.54
CA PRO A 130 -5.61 -10.11 8.04
C PRO A 130 -5.57 -10.21 9.57
N ASN A 131 -5.13 -9.16 10.26
CA ASN A 131 -4.78 -9.17 11.67
C ASN A 131 -5.87 -8.57 12.58
N VAL A 132 -7.08 -8.36 12.07
CA VAL A 132 -8.24 -7.88 12.83
C VAL A 132 -9.27 -8.99 12.89
N LYS A 133 -9.63 -9.42 14.11
CA LYS A 133 -10.56 -10.54 14.36
C LYS A 133 -11.97 -10.32 13.82
N GLN A 134 -12.35 -9.07 13.53
CA GLN A 134 -13.63 -8.68 12.94
C GLN A 134 -13.38 -7.60 11.88
N GLY A 135 -13.94 -7.77 10.68
CA GLY A 135 -14.04 -6.75 9.65
C GLY A 135 -12.96 -6.82 8.56
N GLY A 136 -11.70 -6.48 8.84
CA GLY A 136 -10.71 -6.18 7.81
C GLY A 136 -10.36 -7.31 6.81
N ALA A 137 -10.18 -8.55 7.28
CA ALA A 137 -9.88 -9.68 6.38
C ALA A 137 -11.12 -10.12 5.58
N ALA A 138 -12.31 -9.98 6.15
CA ALA A 138 -13.55 -10.40 5.51
C ALA A 138 -13.91 -9.51 4.31
N PHE A 139 -13.67 -8.20 4.37
CA PHE A 139 -14.02 -7.30 3.27
C PHE A 139 -13.26 -7.62 1.98
N GLY A 140 -11.96 -7.87 2.08
CA GLY A 140 -11.10 -8.11 0.92
C GLY A 140 -11.17 -9.51 0.32
N THR A 141 -11.95 -10.44 0.89
CA THR A 141 -12.03 -11.84 0.42
C THR A 141 -13.29 -12.14 -0.37
N SER A 142 -14.27 -11.24 -0.41
CA SER A 142 -15.54 -11.37 -1.14
C SER A 142 -15.78 -10.15 -2.02
N CYS A 143 -16.17 -10.36 -3.27
CA CYS A 143 -16.53 -9.30 -4.20
C CYS A 143 -17.65 -8.40 -3.62
N ASP A 144 -18.69 -9.00 -3.06
CA ASP A 144 -19.83 -8.26 -2.52
C ASP A 144 -19.43 -7.37 -1.34
N MET A 145 -18.62 -7.90 -0.41
CA MET A 145 -18.16 -7.14 0.75
C MET A 145 -17.16 -6.05 0.36
N ALA A 146 -16.26 -6.32 -0.58
CA ALA A 146 -15.32 -5.33 -1.11
C ALA A 146 -16.07 -4.18 -1.82
N ALA A 147 -17.06 -4.51 -2.63
CA ALA A 147 -17.92 -3.52 -3.28
C ALA A 147 -18.74 -2.73 -2.27
N GLU A 148 -19.29 -3.37 -1.23
CA GLU A 148 -20.12 -2.69 -0.23
C GLU A 148 -19.31 -1.67 0.57
N VAL A 149 -18.15 -2.04 1.12
CA VAL A 149 -17.32 -1.10 1.87
C VAL A 149 -16.83 0.04 0.97
N THR A 150 -16.50 -0.24 -0.29
CA THR A 150 -16.10 0.78 -1.27
C THR A 150 -17.24 1.77 -1.52
N ARG A 151 -18.47 1.28 -1.77
CA ARG A 151 -19.66 2.13 -1.95
C ARG A 151 -19.97 3.00 -0.74
N GLN A 152 -19.87 2.46 0.48
CA GLN A 152 -20.11 3.22 1.70
C GLN A 152 -19.11 4.37 1.84
N VAL A 153 -17.83 4.11 1.59
CA VAL A 153 -16.78 5.15 1.60
C VAL A 153 -16.99 6.16 0.48
N ARG A 154 -17.29 5.69 -0.76
CA ARG A 154 -17.52 6.58 -1.91
C ARG A 154 -18.68 7.59 -1.69
N LYS A 155 -19.70 7.21 -0.95
CA LYS A 155 -20.85 8.09 -0.67
C LYS A 155 -20.49 9.34 0.13
N VAL A 156 -19.42 9.29 0.92
CA VAL A 156 -19.06 10.35 1.89
C VAL A 156 -17.80 11.12 1.50
N THR A 157 -17.13 10.76 0.39
CA THR A 157 -15.92 11.46 -0.04
C THR A 157 -15.92 11.67 -1.57
N SER A 158 -15.47 12.83 -2.00
CA SER A 158 -15.18 13.14 -3.41
C SER A 158 -13.69 12.99 -3.76
N LYS A 159 -12.84 12.79 -2.75
CA LYS A 159 -11.39 12.62 -2.92
C LYS A 159 -11.07 11.38 -3.73
N PRO A 160 -9.92 11.35 -4.44
CA PRO A 160 -9.42 10.14 -5.09
C PRO A 160 -9.36 8.96 -4.10
N LEU A 161 -10.11 7.88 -4.40
CA LEU A 161 -10.27 6.71 -3.56
C LEU A 161 -9.51 5.53 -4.15
N VAL A 162 -8.43 5.14 -3.50
CA VAL A 162 -7.63 3.95 -3.80
C VAL A 162 -8.09 2.81 -2.90
N VAL A 163 -8.40 1.64 -3.45
CA VAL A 163 -8.78 0.46 -2.65
C VAL A 163 -7.63 -0.54 -2.61
N LYS A 164 -7.13 -0.83 -1.39
CA LYS A 164 -6.00 -1.73 -1.17
C LYS A 164 -6.44 -3.17 -1.01
N LEU A 165 -6.05 -4.00 -1.99
CA LEU A 165 -6.52 -5.37 -2.16
C LEU A 165 -5.67 -6.41 -1.42
N SER A 166 -6.34 -7.50 -0.99
CA SER A 166 -5.72 -8.68 -0.39
C SER A 166 -5.25 -9.67 -1.46
N PRO A 167 -4.05 -10.26 -1.32
CA PRO A 167 -3.63 -11.37 -2.18
C PRO A 167 -4.24 -12.72 -1.76
N ASN A 168 -4.90 -12.79 -0.61
CA ASN A 168 -5.40 -14.04 -0.02
C ASN A 168 -6.78 -14.41 -0.58
N VAL A 169 -6.89 -14.44 -1.90
CA VAL A 169 -8.11 -14.68 -2.68
C VAL A 169 -7.82 -15.59 -3.87
N THR A 170 -8.84 -16.25 -4.39
CA THR A 170 -8.72 -17.09 -5.59
C THR A 170 -8.49 -16.23 -6.85
N SER A 171 -9.22 -15.12 -7.00
CA SER A 171 -9.10 -14.20 -8.12
C SER A 171 -9.07 -12.75 -7.62
N ILE A 172 -7.90 -12.14 -7.64
CA ILE A 172 -7.74 -10.73 -7.25
C ILE A 172 -8.34 -9.80 -8.32
N ALA A 173 -8.38 -10.24 -9.59
CA ALA A 173 -8.97 -9.50 -10.68
C ALA A 173 -10.49 -9.30 -10.50
N GLU A 174 -11.20 -10.32 -10.02
CA GLU A 174 -12.65 -10.20 -9.75
C GLU A 174 -12.93 -9.25 -8.57
N ILE A 175 -12.09 -9.26 -7.54
CA ILE A 175 -12.19 -8.26 -6.46
C ILE A 175 -11.92 -6.85 -7.00
N ALA A 176 -10.90 -6.68 -7.85
CA ALA A 176 -10.58 -5.38 -8.45
C ALA A 176 -11.74 -4.83 -9.29
N LYS A 177 -12.36 -5.64 -10.15
CA LYS A 177 -13.55 -5.25 -10.92
C LYS A 177 -14.72 -4.85 -10.02
N SER A 178 -14.92 -5.56 -8.91
CA SER A 178 -16.02 -5.27 -8.00
C SER A 178 -15.86 -3.93 -7.28
N VAL A 179 -14.63 -3.55 -6.89
CA VAL A 179 -14.38 -2.26 -6.26
C VAL A 179 -14.37 -1.10 -7.26
N GLU A 180 -13.90 -1.33 -8.50
CA GLU A 180 -14.02 -0.38 -9.61
C GLU A 180 -15.49 -0.05 -9.89
N ALA A 181 -16.34 -1.07 -10.06
CA ALA A 181 -17.79 -0.90 -10.25
C ALA A 181 -18.48 -0.24 -9.05
N ALA A 182 -17.87 -0.30 -7.86
CA ALA A 182 -18.36 0.33 -6.64
C ALA A 182 -17.89 1.78 -6.46
N GLY A 183 -17.05 2.31 -7.38
CA GLY A 183 -16.61 3.71 -7.39
C GLY A 183 -15.20 3.97 -6.85
N ALA A 184 -14.33 2.95 -6.84
CA ALA A 184 -12.90 3.18 -6.64
C ALA A 184 -12.30 3.93 -7.85
N ASP A 185 -11.41 4.89 -7.59
CA ASP A 185 -10.69 5.64 -8.64
C ASP A 185 -9.36 4.96 -8.99
N ALA A 186 -8.82 4.13 -8.10
CA ALA A 186 -7.64 3.29 -8.31
C ALA A 186 -7.67 2.07 -7.37
N VAL A 187 -6.81 1.10 -7.66
CA VAL A 187 -6.54 -0.01 -6.74
C VAL A 187 -5.06 -0.07 -6.37
N SER A 188 -4.75 -0.49 -5.14
CA SER A 188 -3.38 -0.81 -4.74
C SER A 188 -3.27 -2.27 -4.32
N LEU A 189 -2.20 -2.95 -4.72
CA LEU A 189 -1.96 -4.37 -4.43
C LEU A 189 -0.48 -4.73 -4.55
N ILE A 190 -0.01 -5.68 -3.77
CA ILE A 190 -0.72 -6.58 -2.87
C ILE A 190 -0.45 -6.22 -1.40
N ASN A 191 -1.44 -6.43 -0.53
CA ASN A 191 -1.16 -6.53 0.90
C ASN A 191 -0.41 -7.85 1.17
N THR A 192 -0.20 -8.21 2.42
CA THR A 192 0.64 -9.34 2.82
C THR A 192 -0.07 -10.69 2.65
N LEU A 193 0.68 -11.72 2.24
CA LEU A 193 0.23 -13.11 2.19
C LEU A 193 0.17 -13.70 3.60
N LEU A 194 -0.85 -14.49 3.90
CA LEU A 194 -0.91 -15.21 5.17
C LEU A 194 0.20 -16.26 5.27
N GLY A 195 0.89 -16.25 6.41
CA GLY A 195 1.96 -17.19 6.71
C GLY A 195 2.04 -17.51 8.19
N MET A 196 2.80 -18.57 8.54
CA MET A 196 3.04 -19.02 9.91
C MET A 196 4.45 -19.57 10.04
N ARG A 197 5.06 -19.37 11.20
CA ARG A 197 6.26 -20.10 11.63
C ARG A 197 6.06 -20.68 13.02
N ILE A 198 6.71 -21.82 13.27
CA ILE A 198 6.66 -22.56 14.54
C ILE A 198 8.07 -22.61 15.12
N ASP A 199 8.21 -22.31 16.40
CA ASP A 199 9.41 -22.62 17.17
C ASP A 199 9.40 -24.13 17.47
N ILE A 200 10.31 -24.85 16.85
CA ILE A 200 10.39 -26.32 16.97
C ILE A 200 10.77 -26.82 18.37
N ASN A 201 11.36 -25.96 19.20
CA ASN A 201 11.75 -26.33 20.54
C ASN A 201 10.56 -26.27 21.53
N THR A 202 9.65 -25.32 21.27
CA THR A 202 8.47 -25.13 22.15
C THR A 202 7.19 -25.70 21.55
N GLY A 203 7.17 -25.99 20.23
CA GLY A 203 5.99 -26.40 19.48
C GLY A 203 4.96 -25.27 19.30
N ARG A 204 5.31 -24.01 19.60
CA ARG A 204 4.39 -22.87 19.56
C ARG A 204 4.62 -22.02 18.32
N PRO A 205 3.56 -21.37 17.82
CA PRO A 205 3.72 -20.31 16.81
C PRO A 205 4.64 -19.20 17.32
N ILE A 206 5.51 -18.68 16.43
CA ILE A 206 6.43 -17.57 16.77
C ILE A 206 5.64 -16.28 17.02
N LEU A 207 4.58 -16.02 16.25
CA LEU A 207 3.69 -14.89 16.47
C LEU A 207 2.60 -15.23 17.48
N ARG A 208 2.28 -14.31 18.37
CA ARG A 208 1.20 -14.50 19.36
C ARG A 208 -0.17 -14.72 18.73
N ASN A 209 -0.40 -14.18 17.56
CA ASN A 209 -1.64 -14.37 16.78
C ASN A 209 -1.64 -15.67 15.96
N ASN A 210 -0.67 -16.54 16.13
CA ASN A 210 -0.42 -17.79 15.40
C ASN A 210 -0.02 -17.55 13.94
N VAL A 211 -0.80 -16.78 13.20
CA VAL A 211 -0.55 -16.40 11.79
C VAL A 211 -0.27 -14.90 11.67
N GLY A 212 0.41 -14.50 10.60
CA GLY A 212 0.69 -13.11 10.26
C GLY A 212 0.80 -12.91 8.77
N GLY A 213 0.88 -11.65 8.37
CA GLY A 213 1.12 -11.28 6.98
C GLY A 213 2.61 -11.40 6.63
N MET A 214 2.92 -12.13 5.58
CA MET A 214 4.27 -12.27 5.01
C MET A 214 4.53 -11.15 4.00
N SER A 215 5.68 -10.49 4.13
CA SER A 215 6.20 -9.48 3.21
C SER A 215 7.70 -9.69 2.96
N GLY A 216 8.27 -8.96 2.01
CA GLY A 216 9.67 -9.05 1.62
C GLY A 216 9.87 -9.72 0.26
N PRO A 217 11.14 -9.94 -0.20
CA PRO A 217 11.45 -10.39 -1.55
C PRO A 217 10.75 -11.68 -1.99
N ALA A 218 10.47 -12.59 -1.06
CA ALA A 218 9.79 -13.85 -1.38
C ALA A 218 8.38 -13.70 -1.98
N VAL A 219 7.70 -12.57 -1.75
CA VAL A 219 6.35 -12.34 -2.30
C VAL A 219 6.37 -11.60 -3.64
N PHE A 220 7.53 -11.10 -4.09
CA PHE A 220 7.66 -10.25 -5.28
C PHE A 220 7.09 -10.90 -6.57
N PRO A 221 7.43 -12.14 -6.95
CA PRO A 221 6.89 -12.75 -8.16
C PRO A 221 5.35 -12.90 -8.12
N ILE A 222 4.79 -13.06 -6.93
CA ILE A 222 3.33 -13.13 -6.74
C ILE A 222 2.72 -11.75 -6.96
N ALA A 223 3.37 -10.68 -6.44
CA ALA A 223 2.94 -9.31 -6.63
C ALA A 223 2.95 -8.92 -8.12
N VAL A 224 4.05 -9.22 -8.85
CA VAL A 224 4.16 -8.97 -10.31
C VAL A 224 3.01 -9.63 -11.07
N ARG A 225 2.76 -10.92 -10.82
CA ARG A 225 1.66 -11.64 -11.46
C ARG A 225 0.30 -11.01 -11.15
N MET A 226 0.04 -10.68 -9.89
CA MET A 226 -1.25 -10.10 -9.49
C MET A 226 -1.45 -8.69 -10.03
N VAL A 227 -0.42 -7.85 -10.04
CA VAL A 227 -0.47 -6.52 -10.67
C VAL A 227 -0.79 -6.65 -12.16
N TRP A 228 -0.10 -7.54 -12.87
CA TRP A 228 -0.37 -7.79 -14.28
C TRP A 228 -1.81 -8.27 -14.53
N GLN A 229 -2.33 -9.20 -13.71
CA GLN A 229 -3.70 -9.69 -13.82
C GLN A 229 -4.74 -8.57 -13.61
N VAL A 230 -4.52 -7.72 -12.61
CA VAL A 230 -5.44 -6.62 -12.29
C VAL A 230 -5.36 -5.53 -13.35
N ALA A 231 -4.17 -5.11 -13.78
CA ALA A 231 -3.99 -4.08 -14.81
C ALA A 231 -4.62 -4.47 -16.16
N ASN A 232 -4.77 -5.78 -16.46
CA ASN A 232 -5.48 -6.27 -17.64
C ASN A 232 -7.00 -6.48 -17.40
N ALA A 233 -7.50 -6.23 -16.20
CA ALA A 233 -8.88 -6.53 -15.84
C ALA A 233 -9.73 -5.30 -15.49
N VAL A 234 -9.10 -4.17 -15.17
CA VAL A 234 -9.76 -2.91 -14.80
C VAL A 234 -9.23 -1.75 -15.64
N ASP A 235 -10.03 -0.69 -15.76
CA ASP A 235 -9.65 0.53 -16.50
C ASP A 235 -9.01 1.60 -15.58
N ILE A 236 -9.17 1.46 -14.26
CA ILE A 236 -8.62 2.39 -13.26
C ILE A 236 -7.13 2.12 -12.99
N PRO A 237 -6.34 3.14 -12.60
CA PRO A 237 -4.92 3.00 -12.28
C PRO A 237 -4.64 1.95 -11.21
N VAL A 238 -3.47 1.29 -11.34
CA VAL A 238 -2.98 0.30 -10.39
C VAL A 238 -1.73 0.83 -9.70
N ILE A 239 -1.69 0.78 -8.36
CA ILE A 239 -0.49 1.03 -7.56
C ILE A 239 0.06 -0.32 -7.10
N GLY A 240 1.25 -0.69 -7.60
CA GLY A 240 1.86 -1.99 -7.31
C GLY A 240 2.67 -1.98 -6.01
N MET A 241 2.63 -3.08 -5.25
CA MET A 241 3.48 -3.29 -4.08
C MET A 241 3.66 -4.77 -3.77
N GLY A 242 4.69 -5.10 -3.00
CA GLY A 242 4.97 -6.44 -2.50
C GLY A 242 6.36 -6.94 -2.92
N GLY A 243 7.29 -6.92 -1.97
CA GLY A 243 8.65 -7.43 -2.15
C GLY A 243 9.61 -6.53 -2.92
N VAL A 244 9.21 -5.32 -3.29
CA VAL A 244 10.06 -4.34 -3.97
C VAL A 244 11.25 -3.97 -3.09
N SER A 245 12.46 -4.14 -3.61
CA SER A 245 13.74 -3.88 -2.91
C SER A 245 14.78 -3.15 -3.77
N SER A 246 14.51 -2.96 -5.06
CA SER A 246 15.41 -2.29 -6.00
C SER A 246 14.63 -1.51 -7.07
N GLY A 247 15.32 -0.61 -7.80
CA GLY A 247 14.75 0.08 -8.95
C GLY A 247 14.30 -0.88 -10.05
N ARG A 248 14.99 -2.03 -10.20
CA ARG A 248 14.56 -3.08 -11.15
C ARG A 248 13.20 -3.65 -10.78
N ASP A 249 12.96 -3.92 -9.50
CA ASP A 249 11.67 -4.44 -9.05
C ASP A 249 10.55 -3.42 -9.29
N ALA A 250 10.82 -2.13 -9.05
CA ALA A 250 9.86 -1.06 -9.31
C ALA A 250 9.53 -0.97 -10.81
N ILE A 251 10.54 -1.02 -11.68
CA ILE A 251 10.38 -1.03 -13.15
C ILE A 251 9.57 -2.25 -13.58
N GLU A 252 9.85 -3.43 -13.04
CA GLU A 252 9.13 -4.67 -13.37
C GLU A 252 7.65 -4.59 -13.02
N LEU A 253 7.30 -4.02 -11.85
CA LEU A 253 5.90 -3.75 -11.49
C LEU A 253 5.24 -2.74 -12.44
N MET A 254 5.96 -1.69 -12.85
CA MET A 254 5.43 -0.71 -13.80
C MET A 254 5.24 -1.34 -15.19
N MET A 255 6.17 -2.16 -15.66
CA MET A 255 5.99 -2.94 -16.89
C MET A 255 4.79 -3.89 -16.80
N ALA A 256 4.51 -4.46 -15.62
CA ALA A 256 3.32 -5.26 -15.37
C ALA A 256 1.99 -4.46 -15.38
N GLY A 257 2.06 -3.12 -15.37
CA GLY A 257 0.92 -2.22 -15.47
C GLY A 257 0.69 -1.29 -14.27
N ALA A 258 1.60 -1.29 -13.28
CA ALA A 258 1.50 -0.34 -12.19
C ALA A 258 1.81 1.09 -12.65
N SER A 259 0.98 2.06 -12.26
CA SER A 259 1.18 3.49 -12.50
C SER A 259 2.09 4.15 -11.43
N ALA A 260 2.14 3.56 -10.24
CA ALA A 260 3.03 3.93 -9.14
C ALA A 260 3.38 2.69 -8.31
N VAL A 261 4.39 2.78 -7.45
CA VAL A 261 4.93 1.65 -6.70
C VAL A 261 5.08 1.99 -5.22
N GLN A 262 4.52 1.15 -4.35
CA GLN A 262 4.75 1.29 -2.91
C GLN A 262 5.88 0.36 -2.45
N VAL A 263 6.81 0.90 -1.64
CA VAL A 263 7.95 0.19 -1.05
C VAL A 263 7.67 -0.10 0.42
N GLY A 264 7.67 -1.39 0.79
CA GLY A 264 7.34 -1.86 2.13
C GLY A 264 8.55 -2.39 2.90
N ALA A 265 8.62 -3.71 3.09
CA ALA A 265 9.56 -4.38 3.98
C ALA A 265 11.06 -4.07 3.73
N ALA A 266 11.44 -3.65 2.53
CA ALA A 266 12.81 -3.25 2.22
C ALA A 266 13.32 -2.11 3.13
N ILE A 267 12.43 -1.23 3.60
CA ILE A 267 12.75 -0.10 4.49
C ILE A 267 13.32 -0.58 5.85
N PHE A 268 12.96 -1.78 6.31
CA PHE A 268 13.48 -2.33 7.57
C PHE A 268 14.93 -2.81 7.47
N THR A 269 15.37 -3.20 6.28
CA THR A 269 16.75 -3.64 6.02
C THR A 269 17.63 -2.49 5.51
N ASP A 270 17.03 -1.56 4.78
CA ASP A 270 17.67 -0.37 4.22
C ASP A 270 16.70 0.82 4.32
N PRO A 271 16.85 1.68 5.33
CA PRO A 271 15.99 2.85 5.50
C PRO A 271 16.00 3.82 4.30
N TYR A 272 17.08 3.80 3.51
CA TYR A 272 17.24 4.62 2.31
C TYR A 272 16.63 3.97 1.05
N ALA A 273 16.12 2.74 1.13
CA ALA A 273 15.61 2.00 -0.03
C ALA A 273 14.65 2.83 -0.91
N PRO A 274 13.67 3.59 -0.39
CA PRO A 274 12.75 4.33 -1.26
C PRO A 274 13.46 5.39 -2.11
N VAL A 275 14.45 6.09 -1.55
CA VAL A 275 15.21 7.12 -2.28
C VAL A 275 16.17 6.49 -3.26
N ARG A 276 16.90 5.44 -2.85
CA ARG A 276 17.81 4.67 -3.71
C ARG A 276 17.08 4.08 -4.92
N ILE A 277 15.86 3.58 -4.74
CA ILE A 277 15.03 3.04 -5.82
C ILE A 277 14.71 4.12 -6.87
N VAL A 278 14.44 5.36 -6.46
CA VAL A 278 14.25 6.48 -7.40
C VAL A 278 15.51 6.71 -8.25
N ASP A 279 16.68 6.73 -7.62
CA ASP A 279 17.95 6.91 -8.32
C ASP A 279 18.24 5.76 -9.30
N GLU A 280 18.08 4.50 -8.85
CA GLU A 280 18.24 3.30 -9.67
C GLU A 280 17.28 3.25 -10.88
N MET A 281 16.05 3.73 -10.73
CA MET A 281 15.10 3.85 -11.83
C MET A 281 15.57 4.86 -12.88
N ASN A 282 16.06 6.03 -12.46
CA ASN A 282 16.64 7.03 -13.36
C ASN A 282 17.82 6.46 -14.15
N GLU A 283 18.75 5.83 -13.45
CA GLU A 283 19.93 5.21 -14.07
C GLU A 283 19.55 4.16 -15.14
N TRP A 284 18.55 3.33 -14.82
CA TRP A 284 18.09 2.31 -15.76
C TRP A 284 17.43 2.93 -17.00
N LEU A 285 16.52 3.89 -16.83
CA LEU A 285 15.84 4.57 -17.95
C LEU A 285 16.84 5.30 -18.84
N ASP A 286 17.78 6.05 -18.26
CA ASP A 286 18.86 6.72 -18.99
C ASP A 286 19.71 5.71 -19.77
N SER A 287 20.06 4.56 -19.17
CA SER A 287 20.83 3.50 -19.83
C SER A 287 20.13 2.88 -21.03
N LYS A 288 18.78 2.97 -21.08
CA LYS A 288 17.94 2.47 -22.17
C LYS A 288 17.53 3.55 -23.17
N GLY A 289 17.88 4.82 -22.91
CA GLY A 289 17.44 5.95 -23.71
C GLY A 289 15.93 6.19 -23.65
N ILE A 290 15.28 5.81 -22.55
CA ILE A 290 13.83 6.00 -22.33
C ILE A 290 13.63 7.38 -21.71
N ALA A 291 12.82 8.21 -22.34
CA ALA A 291 12.63 9.59 -21.93
C ALA A 291 11.70 9.76 -20.73
N SER A 292 10.73 8.85 -20.54
CA SER A 292 9.74 8.95 -19.47
C SER A 292 9.44 7.57 -18.88
N VAL A 293 9.27 7.50 -17.57
CA VAL A 293 8.81 6.30 -16.88
C VAL A 293 7.42 5.85 -17.34
N LYS A 294 6.62 6.74 -17.87
CA LYS A 294 5.29 6.43 -18.43
C LYS A 294 5.39 5.50 -19.65
N ASP A 295 6.50 5.56 -20.38
CA ASP A 295 6.71 4.77 -21.60
C ASP A 295 6.90 3.26 -21.32
N ILE A 296 7.13 2.88 -20.05
CA ILE A 296 7.29 1.48 -19.65
C ILE A 296 6.04 0.87 -19.02
N ILE A 297 5.01 1.68 -18.70
CA ILE A 297 3.80 1.17 -18.03
C ILE A 297 3.05 0.20 -18.95
N GLY A 298 2.80 -1.02 -18.45
CA GLY A 298 2.03 -2.03 -19.16
C GLY A 298 2.71 -2.62 -20.41
N THR A 299 4.04 -2.56 -20.50
CA THR A 299 4.79 -2.98 -21.69
C THR A 299 5.20 -4.46 -21.71
N VAL A 300 4.68 -5.27 -20.80
CA VAL A 300 4.89 -6.74 -20.81
C VAL A 300 4.44 -7.32 -22.18
N LYS A 301 5.32 -8.12 -22.78
CA LYS A 301 5.03 -8.83 -24.03
C LYS A 301 4.81 -10.31 -23.72
N PRO A 302 3.56 -10.78 -23.68
CA PRO A 302 3.29 -12.21 -23.51
C PRO A 302 3.88 -13.05 -24.67
N TRP A 303 4.22 -14.30 -24.38
CA TRP A 303 4.71 -15.26 -25.38
C TRP A 303 3.60 -15.71 -26.30
#